data_e4747158a78344904de1cce48be55da9
#
_entry.id   e4747158a78344904de1cce48be55da9
#
_cell.length_a   1.000
_cell.length_b   1.000
_cell.length_c   1.000
_cell.angle_alpha   90.00
_cell.angle_beta   90.00
_cell.angle_gamma   90.00
#
_symmetry.space_group_name_H-M   'P 1'
#
loop_
_entity.id
_entity.type
_entity.pdbx_description
1 polymer ?
#
loop_
_entity_poly.entity_id
_entity_poly.type
_entity_poly.pdbx_seq_one_letter_code
_entity_poly.pdbx_strand_id
1 'polypeptide(L)'
;MLDEIDQLVNNEDSEGGVLMQLTRAKESGKIQTHVGVVAISNKINYRKSLNERVKSSLGDDELVFSPYDGTQLQAILEARTDAFRDGALESAVIPKTAALAAREHGDARRAIRILRNAGDVATKEDVEKVCEDHVDRAQKRAEADRLRELLSGLPPHSKYILLALTNLDTKDGNREEFRTTEVYEAYETICESEASDPLGLDRVRDLLRELSFLEITESNKTGGGRGRGSYTLHTLMNSPEAVFEMIDK
;
A
#
# COMPACT_ATOMS: atom_id res chain seq x y z
N MET A 1 25.53 0.35 0.95
CA MET A 1 24.15 0.64 1.39
C MET A 1 23.21 -0.31 0.66
N LEU A 2 22.31 -0.95 1.38
CA LEU A 2 21.30 -1.87 0.86
C LEU A 2 19.93 -1.27 1.17
N ASP A 3 19.15 -1.00 0.16
CA ASP A 3 17.77 -0.49 0.30
C ASP A 3 16.77 -1.63 0.17
N GLU A 4 15.59 -1.49 0.78
CA GLU A 4 14.51 -2.49 0.78
C GLU A 4 14.96 -3.90 1.17
N ILE A 5 15.81 -4.00 2.19
CA ILE A 5 16.45 -5.25 2.60
C ILE A 5 15.45 -6.33 3.03
N ASP A 6 14.26 -5.94 3.42
CA ASP A 6 13.16 -6.84 3.79
C ASP A 6 12.62 -7.68 2.61
N GLN A 7 12.93 -7.29 1.38
CA GLN A 7 12.62 -8.10 0.18
C GLN A 7 13.62 -9.25 -0.04
N LEU A 8 14.84 -9.15 0.51
CA LEU A 8 15.88 -10.17 0.34
C LEU A 8 15.72 -11.39 1.26
N VAL A 9 14.90 -11.30 2.30
CA VAL A 9 14.74 -12.35 3.34
C VAL A 9 13.82 -13.49 2.91
N ASN A 10 13.06 -13.35 1.85
CA ASN A 10 12.13 -14.38 1.39
C ASN A 10 12.78 -15.62 0.73
N ASN A 11 14.12 -15.67 0.63
CA ASN A 11 14.86 -16.87 0.22
C ASN A 11 15.40 -17.59 1.46
N GLU A 12 14.53 -18.38 2.12
CA GLU A 12 14.84 -19.15 3.34
C GLU A 12 15.93 -20.21 3.19
N ASP A 13 16.42 -20.49 1.99
CA ASP A 13 17.31 -21.62 1.67
C ASP A 13 18.81 -21.29 1.74
N SER A 14 19.24 -20.07 2.07
CA SER A 14 20.66 -19.78 2.22
C SER A 14 21.03 -19.50 3.68
N GLU A 15 21.79 -20.40 4.27
CA GLU A 15 22.45 -20.20 5.59
C GLU A 15 23.13 -18.84 5.67
N GLY A 16 22.44 -17.87 6.28
CA GLY A 16 22.98 -16.56 6.62
C GLY A 16 22.80 -15.42 5.62
N GLY A 17 22.06 -15.59 4.53
CA GLY A 17 21.66 -14.49 3.63
C GLY A 17 22.79 -13.50 3.24
N VAL A 18 22.45 -12.57 2.36
CA VAL A 18 23.38 -11.51 1.87
C VAL A 18 23.98 -10.68 3.01
N LEU A 19 23.17 -10.35 4.04
CA LEU A 19 23.64 -9.57 5.18
C LEU A 19 24.78 -10.24 5.93
N MET A 20 24.64 -11.53 6.23
CA MET A 20 25.66 -12.28 6.96
C MET A 20 26.94 -12.46 6.12
N GLN A 21 26.80 -12.66 4.82
CA GLN A 21 27.96 -12.76 3.92
C GLN A 21 28.72 -11.44 3.84
N LEU A 22 28.04 -10.30 3.81
CA LEU A 22 28.67 -8.98 3.75
C LEU A 22 29.34 -8.62 5.09
N THR A 23 28.65 -8.82 6.21
CA THR A 23 29.19 -8.48 7.53
C THR A 23 30.40 -9.34 7.91
N ARG A 24 30.44 -10.60 7.44
CA ARG A 24 31.55 -11.54 7.70
C ARG A 24 32.55 -11.71 6.56
N ALA A 25 32.42 -10.90 5.50
CA ALA A 25 33.26 -11.04 4.31
C ALA A 25 34.76 -10.97 4.60
N LYS A 26 35.20 -10.15 5.57
CA LYS A 26 36.60 -10.05 6.02
C LYS A 26 37.00 -11.26 6.86
N GLU A 27 36.16 -11.68 7.80
CA GLU A 27 36.43 -12.84 8.67
C GLU A 27 36.58 -14.13 7.86
N SER A 28 35.76 -14.26 6.80
CA SER A 28 35.82 -15.40 5.87
C SER A 28 36.96 -15.34 4.84
N GLY A 29 37.82 -14.32 4.90
CA GLY A 29 38.96 -14.16 4.00
C GLY A 29 38.60 -13.79 2.55
N LYS A 30 37.32 -13.49 2.27
CA LYS A 30 36.86 -13.11 0.93
C LYS A 30 37.33 -11.73 0.49
N ILE A 31 37.56 -10.85 1.46
CA ILE A 31 38.07 -9.49 1.24
C ILE A 31 39.08 -9.13 2.33
N GLN A 32 39.99 -8.18 2.02
CA GLN A 32 41.01 -7.72 2.97
C GLN A 32 40.63 -6.40 3.66
N THR A 33 39.65 -5.68 3.12
CA THR A 33 39.17 -4.39 3.65
C THR A 33 38.01 -4.56 4.60
N HIS A 34 37.78 -3.57 5.47
CA HIS A 34 36.60 -3.50 6.30
C HIS A 34 35.39 -3.08 5.43
N VAL A 35 34.25 -3.73 5.66
CA VAL A 35 32.99 -3.39 5.03
C VAL A 35 32.03 -2.87 6.10
N GLY A 36 31.56 -1.64 5.95
CA GLY A 36 30.42 -1.11 6.68
C GLY A 36 29.13 -1.38 5.91
N VAL A 37 28.10 -1.91 6.59
CA VAL A 37 26.80 -2.20 6.00
C VAL A 37 25.78 -1.23 6.57
N VAL A 38 25.10 -0.47 5.69
CA VAL A 38 23.90 0.29 6.01
C VAL A 38 22.74 -0.38 5.32
N ALA A 39 21.79 -0.91 6.08
CA ALA A 39 20.60 -1.58 5.59
C ALA A 39 19.37 -0.71 5.87
N ILE A 40 18.50 -0.53 4.89
CA ILE A 40 17.25 0.25 4.99
C ILE A 40 16.09 -0.70 4.79
N SER A 41 15.08 -0.61 5.66
CA SER A 41 13.84 -1.37 5.57
C SER A 41 12.63 -0.49 5.86
N ASN A 42 11.54 -0.71 5.15
CA ASN A 42 10.25 -0.09 5.40
C ASN A 42 9.44 -0.80 6.50
N LYS A 43 9.92 -1.96 7.00
CA LYS A 43 9.26 -2.71 8.07
C LYS A 43 9.84 -2.37 9.43
N ILE A 44 9.08 -1.71 10.29
CA ILE A 44 9.47 -1.33 11.66
C ILE A 44 9.98 -2.53 12.48
N ASN A 45 9.40 -3.71 12.26
CA ASN A 45 9.78 -4.93 12.99
C ASN A 45 10.76 -5.82 12.21
N TYR A 46 11.37 -5.32 11.13
CA TYR A 46 12.27 -6.12 10.29
C TYR A 46 13.39 -6.79 11.10
N ARG A 47 14.04 -6.04 12.00
CA ARG A 47 15.11 -6.57 12.87
C ARG A 47 14.62 -7.75 13.71
N LYS A 48 13.37 -7.73 14.19
CA LYS A 48 12.79 -8.83 15.00
C LYS A 48 12.60 -10.12 14.19
N SER A 49 12.41 -10.01 12.87
CA SER A 49 12.26 -11.15 11.98
C SER A 49 13.59 -11.80 11.57
N LEU A 50 14.72 -11.11 11.79
CA LEU A 50 16.04 -11.67 11.52
C LEU A 50 16.40 -12.75 12.54
N ASN A 51 17.17 -13.76 12.10
CA ASN A 51 17.71 -14.75 13.02
C ASN A 51 18.80 -14.13 13.91
N GLU A 52 19.03 -14.72 15.09
CA GLU A 52 19.95 -14.16 16.10
C GLU A 52 21.41 -14.04 15.60
N ARG A 53 21.83 -14.89 14.66
CA ARG A 53 23.19 -14.84 14.08
C ARG A 53 23.38 -13.60 13.22
N VAL A 54 22.35 -13.24 12.42
CA VAL A 54 22.37 -12.03 11.58
C VAL A 54 22.28 -10.78 12.45
N LYS A 55 21.41 -10.77 13.47
CA LYS A 55 21.31 -9.67 14.44
C LYS A 55 22.66 -9.38 15.10
N SER A 56 23.32 -10.42 15.59
CA SER A 56 24.64 -10.30 16.23
C SER A 56 25.73 -9.77 15.30
N SER A 57 25.65 -10.08 13.99
CA SER A 57 26.64 -9.62 13.02
C SER A 57 26.41 -8.20 12.51
N LEU A 58 25.19 -7.68 12.57
CA LEU A 58 24.83 -6.31 12.18
C LEU A 58 25.16 -5.26 13.25
N GLY A 59 25.38 -5.67 14.51
CA GLY A 59 25.54 -4.74 15.64
C GLY A 59 24.19 -4.19 16.13
N ASP A 60 24.27 -3.25 17.09
CA ASP A 60 23.08 -2.75 17.80
C ASP A 60 22.58 -1.39 17.31
N ASP A 61 23.25 -0.78 16.35
CA ASP A 61 22.87 0.54 15.84
C ASP A 61 21.60 0.44 14.97
N GLU A 62 20.52 1.04 15.46
CA GLU A 62 19.25 1.14 14.76
C GLU A 62 18.76 2.60 14.77
N LEU A 63 18.45 3.13 13.60
CA LEU A 63 17.89 4.45 13.44
C LEU A 63 16.49 4.34 12.84
N VAL A 64 15.48 4.77 13.61
CA VAL A 64 14.08 4.76 13.19
C VAL A 64 13.67 6.15 12.71
N PHE A 65 13.22 6.25 11.46
CA PHE A 65 12.60 7.43 10.90
C PHE A 65 11.09 7.32 11.05
N SER A 66 10.51 8.16 11.89
CA SER A 66 9.05 8.26 12.04
C SER A 66 8.43 8.93 10.80
N PRO A 67 7.15 8.62 10.49
CA PRO A 67 6.38 9.40 9.52
C PRO A 67 6.41 10.89 9.86
N TYR A 68 6.38 11.74 8.85
CA TYR A 68 6.33 13.20 9.04
C TYR A 68 4.96 13.62 9.56
N ASP A 69 4.94 14.56 10.52
CA ASP A 69 3.74 15.24 10.93
C ASP A 69 3.33 16.35 9.94
N GLY A 70 2.13 16.93 10.15
CA GLY A 70 1.60 17.99 9.27
C GLY A 70 2.49 19.21 9.19
N THR A 71 3.14 19.61 10.29
CA THR A 71 4.02 20.78 10.35
C THR A 71 5.32 20.54 9.56
N GLN A 72 5.89 19.35 9.72
CA GLN A 72 7.08 18.94 8.97
C GLN A 72 6.79 18.84 7.47
N LEU A 73 5.64 18.25 7.09
CA LEU A 73 5.21 18.20 5.70
C LEU A 73 4.96 19.57 5.11
N GLN A 74 4.37 20.49 5.89
CA GLN A 74 4.19 21.87 5.45
C GLN A 74 5.55 22.53 5.15
N ALA A 75 6.53 22.41 6.05
CA ALA A 75 7.87 22.96 5.83
C ALA A 75 8.56 22.35 4.60
N ILE A 76 8.39 21.04 4.37
CA ILE A 76 8.91 20.36 3.18
C ILE A 76 8.27 20.91 1.90
N LEU A 77 6.96 21.14 1.91
CA LEU A 77 6.23 21.68 0.75
C LEU A 77 6.58 23.15 0.49
N GLU A 78 6.73 23.96 1.55
CA GLU A 78 7.18 25.35 1.45
C GLU A 78 8.56 25.45 0.79
N ALA A 79 9.47 24.53 1.11
CA ALA A 79 10.78 24.46 0.47
C ALA A 79 10.75 24.02 -1.02
N ARG A 80 9.57 23.72 -1.56
CA ARG A 80 9.35 23.31 -2.97
C ARG A 80 8.50 24.29 -3.77
N THR A 81 8.19 25.45 -3.19
CA THR A 81 7.39 26.49 -3.87
C THR A 81 8.11 27.09 -5.08
N ASP A 82 9.44 26.97 -5.14
CA ASP A 82 10.27 27.36 -6.29
C ASP A 82 9.95 26.59 -7.59
N ALA A 83 9.27 25.45 -7.48
CA ALA A 83 8.75 24.72 -8.64
C ALA A 83 7.51 25.39 -9.29
N PHE A 84 6.93 26.39 -8.65
CA PHE A 84 5.76 27.14 -9.10
C PHE A 84 6.15 28.58 -9.44
N ARG A 85 5.34 29.23 -10.28
CA ARG A 85 5.50 30.68 -10.53
C ARG A 85 5.19 31.46 -9.24
N ASP A 86 5.83 32.58 -9.07
CA ASP A 86 5.58 33.46 -7.92
C ASP A 86 4.07 33.81 -7.80
N GLY A 87 3.51 33.55 -6.64
CA GLY A 87 2.09 33.82 -6.36
C GLY A 87 1.08 32.85 -7.00
N ALA A 88 1.54 31.76 -7.63
CA ALA A 88 0.67 30.76 -8.23
C ALA A 88 -0.05 29.88 -7.19
N LEU A 89 0.46 29.76 -5.96
CA LEU A 89 -0.18 29.01 -4.89
C LEU A 89 -0.97 29.92 -3.97
N GLU A 90 -2.25 29.64 -3.76
CA GLU A 90 -3.02 30.28 -2.70
C GLU A 90 -2.51 29.83 -1.32
N SER A 91 -2.64 30.68 -0.32
CA SER A 91 -2.07 30.46 1.03
C SER A 91 -2.55 29.17 1.71
N ALA A 92 -3.75 28.70 1.39
CA ALA A 92 -4.34 27.49 1.96
C ALA A 92 -3.87 26.17 1.30
N VAL A 93 -3.27 26.22 0.10
CA VAL A 93 -2.88 25.03 -0.69
C VAL A 93 -1.87 24.16 0.04
N ILE A 94 -0.78 24.75 0.54
CA ILE A 94 0.29 24.02 1.23
C ILE A 94 -0.21 23.42 2.55
N PRO A 95 -0.85 24.19 3.47
CA PRO A 95 -1.39 23.62 4.69
C PRO A 95 -2.38 22.47 4.45
N LYS A 96 -3.27 22.61 3.47
CA LYS A 96 -4.23 21.56 3.10
C LYS A 96 -3.54 20.31 2.60
N THR A 97 -2.60 20.46 1.67
CA THR A 97 -1.83 19.33 1.12
C THR A 97 -1.06 18.60 2.22
N ALA A 98 -0.43 19.33 3.14
CA ALA A 98 0.29 18.77 4.28
C ALA A 98 -0.65 17.99 5.22
N ALA A 99 -1.82 18.57 5.53
CA ALA A 99 -2.82 17.92 6.38
C ALA A 99 -3.36 16.63 5.78
N LEU A 100 -3.64 16.61 4.47
CA LEU A 100 -4.08 15.40 3.76
C LEU A 100 -3.01 14.30 3.80
N ALA A 101 -1.77 14.62 3.47
CA ALA A 101 -0.67 13.65 3.48
C ALA A 101 -0.34 13.13 4.89
N ALA A 102 -0.45 13.97 5.93
CA ALA A 102 -0.26 13.57 7.32
C ALA A 102 -1.32 12.57 7.80
N ARG A 103 -2.57 12.76 7.38
CA ARG A 103 -3.68 11.84 7.72
C ARG A 103 -3.51 10.45 7.10
N GLU A 104 -2.84 10.36 5.97
CA GLU A 104 -2.73 9.10 5.24
C GLU A 104 -1.49 8.29 5.63
N HIS A 105 -0.40 8.80 5.99
CA HIS A 105 0.79 8.02 6.47
C HIS A 105 2.01 8.91 6.71
N GLY A 106 1.89 10.23 6.58
CA GLY A 106 3.01 11.16 6.78
C GLY A 106 4.13 11.01 5.74
N ASP A 107 3.78 10.67 4.48
CA ASP A 107 4.74 10.48 3.39
C ASP A 107 4.98 11.79 2.62
N ALA A 108 6.23 12.28 2.67
CA ALA A 108 6.63 13.51 1.97
C ALA A 108 6.58 13.37 0.44
N ARG A 109 6.89 12.17 -0.13
CA ARG A 109 6.80 11.95 -1.59
C ARG A 109 5.35 12.06 -2.05
N ARG A 110 4.41 11.55 -1.25
CA ARG A 110 2.98 11.66 -1.52
C ARG A 110 2.52 13.11 -1.45
N ALA A 111 2.93 13.86 -0.42
CA ALA A 111 2.61 15.27 -0.27
C ALA A 111 3.08 16.09 -1.49
N ILE A 112 4.32 15.91 -1.93
CA ILE A 112 4.88 16.58 -3.11
C ILE A 112 4.11 16.19 -4.38
N ARG A 113 3.72 14.92 -4.52
CA ARG A 113 2.95 14.44 -5.68
C ARG A 113 1.55 15.05 -5.72
N ILE A 114 0.86 15.17 -4.59
CA ILE A 114 -0.46 15.83 -4.51
C ILE A 114 -0.32 17.30 -4.92
N LEU A 115 0.67 18.02 -4.38
CA LEU A 115 0.91 19.43 -4.72
C LEU A 115 1.21 19.61 -6.21
N ARG A 116 2.07 18.79 -6.79
CA ARG A 116 2.37 18.79 -8.22
C ARG A 116 1.11 18.54 -9.04
N ASN A 117 0.34 17.51 -8.71
CA ASN A 117 -0.88 17.16 -9.44
C ASN A 117 -1.93 18.28 -9.35
N ALA A 118 -2.00 19.01 -8.23
CA ALA A 118 -2.87 20.17 -8.09
C ALA A 118 -2.47 21.29 -9.07
N GLY A 119 -1.16 21.53 -9.25
CA GLY A 119 -0.63 22.43 -10.27
C GLY A 119 -0.97 21.97 -11.70
N ASP A 120 -0.85 20.66 -11.97
CA ASP A 120 -1.20 20.08 -13.28
C ASP A 120 -2.71 20.24 -13.59
N VAL A 121 -3.58 20.12 -12.56
CA VAL A 121 -5.02 20.35 -12.71
C VAL A 121 -5.29 21.81 -13.06
N ALA A 122 -4.73 22.76 -12.30
CA ALA A 122 -4.88 24.19 -12.57
C ALA A 122 -4.38 24.58 -13.97
N THR A 123 -3.25 24.02 -14.38
CA THR A 123 -2.69 24.26 -15.74
C THR A 123 -3.62 23.76 -16.85
N LYS A 124 -4.27 22.61 -16.67
CA LYS A 124 -5.24 22.05 -17.63
C LYS A 124 -6.51 22.90 -17.75
N GLU A 125 -6.85 23.61 -16.70
CA GLU A 125 -8.01 24.52 -16.65
C GLU A 125 -7.68 25.93 -17.10
N ASP A 126 -6.42 26.16 -17.46
CA ASP A 126 -5.92 27.47 -17.88
C ASP A 126 -6.15 28.58 -16.82
N VAL A 127 -6.00 28.20 -15.53
CA VAL A 127 -6.10 29.12 -14.41
C VAL A 127 -4.73 29.48 -13.85
N GLU A 128 -4.56 30.74 -13.45
CA GLU A 128 -3.27 31.26 -13.00
C GLU A 128 -2.92 30.82 -11.57
N LYS A 129 -3.92 30.47 -10.75
CA LYS A 129 -3.72 30.13 -9.33
C LYS A 129 -4.23 28.75 -8.98
N VAL A 130 -3.42 28.03 -8.23
CA VAL A 130 -3.80 26.78 -7.58
C VAL A 130 -4.54 27.10 -6.30
N CYS A 131 -5.73 26.57 -6.13
CA CYS A 131 -6.58 26.71 -4.94
C CYS A 131 -6.82 25.34 -4.27
N GLU A 132 -7.52 25.34 -3.15
CA GLU A 132 -7.83 24.13 -2.39
C GLU A 132 -8.64 23.08 -3.16
N ASP A 133 -9.53 23.51 -4.05
CA ASP A 133 -10.31 22.59 -4.90
C ASP A 133 -9.41 21.77 -5.84
N HIS A 134 -8.37 22.38 -6.38
CA HIS A 134 -7.39 21.68 -7.19
C HIS A 134 -6.65 20.59 -6.40
N VAL A 135 -6.39 20.83 -5.09
CA VAL A 135 -5.79 19.82 -4.20
C VAL A 135 -6.74 18.64 -3.98
N ASP A 136 -8.02 18.90 -3.68
CA ASP A 136 -9.03 17.85 -3.48
C ASP A 136 -9.18 16.96 -4.74
N ARG A 137 -9.21 17.59 -5.89
CA ARG A 137 -9.32 16.89 -7.18
C ARG A 137 -8.06 16.12 -7.54
N ALA A 138 -6.90 16.68 -7.23
CA ALA A 138 -5.61 16.01 -7.42
C ALA A 138 -5.50 14.76 -6.53
N GLN A 139 -5.96 14.84 -5.29
CA GLN A 139 -5.98 13.69 -4.38
C GLN A 139 -6.89 12.57 -4.90
N LYS A 140 -8.15 12.90 -5.21
CA LYS A 140 -9.10 11.93 -5.76
C LYS A 140 -8.57 11.24 -7.02
N ARG A 141 -7.91 12.01 -7.90
CA ARG A 141 -7.29 11.46 -9.10
C ARG A 141 -6.12 10.53 -8.78
N ALA A 142 -5.26 10.91 -7.83
CA ALA A 142 -4.12 10.08 -7.42
C ALA A 142 -4.58 8.77 -6.78
N GLU A 143 -5.66 8.78 -6.01
CA GLU A 143 -6.30 7.58 -5.44
C GLU A 143 -6.86 6.68 -6.54
N ALA A 144 -7.58 7.26 -7.51
CA ALA A 144 -8.12 6.51 -8.64
C ALA A 144 -7.01 5.89 -9.52
N ASP A 145 -5.92 6.63 -9.79
CA ASP A 145 -4.80 6.13 -10.57
C ASP A 145 -4.05 5.01 -9.83
N ARG A 146 -3.87 5.14 -8.49
CA ARG A 146 -3.29 4.07 -7.65
C ARG A 146 -4.16 2.81 -7.70
N LEU A 147 -5.46 2.96 -7.51
CA LEU A 147 -6.39 1.83 -7.54
C LEU A 147 -6.35 1.13 -8.90
N ARG A 148 -6.35 1.90 -10.01
CA ARG A 148 -6.24 1.36 -11.36
C ARG A 148 -4.95 0.57 -11.57
N GLU A 149 -3.81 1.09 -11.11
CA GLU A 149 -2.51 0.42 -11.20
C GLU A 149 -2.52 -0.90 -10.43
N LEU A 150 -3.01 -0.89 -9.19
CA LEU A 150 -3.15 -2.09 -8.37
C LEU A 150 -4.05 -3.14 -9.03
N LEU A 151 -5.25 -2.74 -9.48
CA LEU A 151 -6.21 -3.64 -10.09
C LEU A 151 -5.73 -4.21 -11.44
N SER A 152 -5.02 -3.42 -12.25
CA SER A 152 -4.49 -3.89 -13.53
C SER A 152 -3.46 -5.01 -13.38
N GLY A 153 -2.66 -4.97 -12.32
CA GLY A 153 -1.63 -5.98 -11.99
C GLY A 153 -2.16 -7.25 -11.34
N LEU A 154 -3.44 -7.31 -10.95
CA LEU A 154 -3.99 -8.47 -10.27
C LEU A 154 -4.18 -9.68 -11.20
N PRO A 155 -3.93 -10.92 -10.68
CA PRO A 155 -4.29 -12.14 -11.36
C PRO A 155 -5.82 -12.23 -11.65
N PRO A 156 -6.26 -12.98 -12.69
CA PRO A 156 -7.68 -13.07 -13.06
C PRO A 156 -8.58 -13.47 -11.89
N HIS A 157 -8.23 -14.48 -11.11
CA HIS A 157 -9.05 -14.94 -9.98
C HIS A 157 -9.17 -13.91 -8.86
N SER A 158 -8.15 -13.07 -8.64
CA SER A 158 -8.26 -11.93 -7.70
C SER A 158 -9.25 -10.89 -8.19
N LYS A 159 -9.29 -10.63 -9.50
CA LYS A 159 -10.29 -9.75 -10.13
C LYS A 159 -11.71 -10.34 -10.00
N TYR A 160 -11.88 -11.65 -10.21
CA TYR A 160 -13.18 -12.33 -10.03
C TYR A 160 -13.68 -12.26 -8.59
N ILE A 161 -12.79 -12.38 -7.61
CA ILE A 161 -13.13 -12.20 -6.18
C ILE A 161 -13.59 -10.77 -5.90
N LEU A 162 -12.92 -9.77 -6.47
CA LEU A 162 -13.34 -8.36 -6.32
C LEU A 162 -14.69 -8.09 -7.00
N LEU A 163 -14.93 -8.64 -8.19
CA LEU A 163 -16.24 -8.56 -8.85
C LEU A 163 -17.34 -9.25 -8.03
N ALA A 164 -17.04 -10.38 -7.38
CA ALA A 164 -17.95 -11.06 -6.49
C ALA A 164 -18.33 -10.18 -5.28
N LEU A 165 -17.35 -9.55 -4.64
CA LEU A 165 -17.58 -8.60 -3.54
C LEU A 165 -18.38 -7.38 -4.01
N THR A 166 -18.06 -6.81 -5.17
CA THR A 166 -18.79 -5.68 -5.78
C THR A 166 -20.24 -6.03 -6.04
N ASN A 167 -20.52 -7.23 -6.58
CA ASN A 167 -21.87 -7.71 -6.84
C ASN A 167 -22.67 -7.93 -5.54
N LEU A 168 -22.05 -8.44 -4.48
CA LEU A 168 -22.68 -8.63 -3.18
C LEU A 168 -23.04 -7.29 -2.55
N ASP A 169 -22.13 -6.33 -2.53
CA ASP A 169 -22.30 -4.99 -1.99
C ASP A 169 -23.44 -4.26 -2.73
N THR A 170 -23.46 -4.29 -4.06
CA THR A 170 -24.49 -3.64 -4.88
C THR A 170 -25.87 -4.28 -4.70
N LYS A 171 -25.96 -5.60 -4.53
CA LYS A 171 -27.24 -6.30 -4.37
C LYS A 171 -27.88 -6.07 -3.00
N ASP A 172 -27.07 -5.98 -1.97
CA ASP A 172 -27.51 -5.95 -0.57
C ASP A 172 -27.46 -4.54 0.05
N GLY A 173 -27.51 -3.49 -0.72
CA GLY A 173 -27.42 -2.03 -0.50
C GLY A 173 -27.43 -1.45 0.94
N ASN A 174 -27.57 -2.30 1.96
CA ASN A 174 -27.48 -2.03 3.39
C ASN A 174 -26.38 -2.84 4.11
N ARG A 175 -25.58 -3.63 3.39
CA ARG A 175 -24.60 -4.52 3.98
C ARG A 175 -23.28 -4.42 3.24
N GLU A 176 -22.26 -3.98 3.94
CA GLU A 176 -20.90 -3.78 3.42
C GLU A 176 -19.95 -4.94 3.75
N GLU A 177 -20.33 -5.83 4.68
CA GLU A 177 -19.51 -6.91 5.19
C GLU A 177 -20.05 -8.29 4.78
N PHE A 178 -19.21 -9.12 4.16
CA PHE A 178 -19.58 -10.44 3.65
C PHE A 178 -18.65 -11.53 4.19
N ARG A 179 -19.22 -12.70 4.50
CA ARG A 179 -18.42 -13.85 4.95
C ARG A 179 -17.64 -14.45 3.79
N THR A 180 -16.50 -15.07 4.09
CA THR A 180 -15.71 -15.79 3.09
C THR A 180 -16.53 -16.78 2.27
N THR A 181 -17.52 -17.46 2.87
CA THR A 181 -18.39 -18.41 2.16
C THR A 181 -19.31 -17.72 1.17
N GLU A 182 -19.88 -16.57 1.52
CA GLU A 182 -20.75 -15.76 0.64
C GLU A 182 -19.95 -15.22 -0.55
N VAL A 183 -18.74 -14.74 -0.27
CA VAL A 183 -17.81 -14.27 -1.33
C VAL A 183 -17.42 -15.43 -2.25
N TYR A 184 -17.21 -16.63 -1.69
CA TYR A 184 -16.87 -17.82 -2.48
C TYR A 184 -18.00 -18.26 -3.41
N GLU A 185 -19.24 -18.32 -2.93
CA GLU A 185 -20.42 -18.64 -3.75
C GLU A 185 -20.64 -17.62 -4.90
N ALA A 186 -20.47 -16.33 -4.60
CA ALA A 186 -20.54 -15.29 -5.63
C ALA A 186 -19.37 -15.39 -6.63
N TYR A 187 -18.18 -15.73 -6.16
CA TYR A 187 -17.00 -15.94 -7.00
C TYR A 187 -17.17 -17.15 -7.95
N GLU A 188 -17.75 -18.28 -7.49
CA GLU A 188 -18.06 -19.41 -8.34
C GLU A 188 -18.99 -19.01 -9.49
N THR A 189 -20.00 -18.21 -9.21
CA THR A 189 -20.94 -17.66 -10.22
C THR A 189 -20.18 -16.78 -11.25
N ILE A 190 -19.22 -15.96 -10.81
CA ILE A 190 -18.41 -15.16 -11.74
C ILE A 190 -17.51 -16.07 -12.60
N CYS A 191 -16.85 -17.06 -12.00
CA CYS A 191 -16.03 -18.01 -12.77
C CYS A 191 -16.83 -18.73 -13.85
N GLU A 192 -18.08 -19.15 -13.56
CA GLU A 192 -18.97 -19.76 -14.56
C GLU A 192 -19.27 -18.79 -15.71
N SER A 193 -19.54 -17.51 -15.42
CA SER A 193 -19.80 -16.50 -16.46
C SER A 193 -18.58 -16.19 -17.33
N GLU A 194 -17.39 -16.28 -16.76
CA GLU A 194 -16.11 -16.06 -17.44
C GLU A 194 -15.50 -17.33 -18.07
N ALA A 195 -16.24 -18.44 -18.06
CA ALA A 195 -15.79 -19.76 -18.54
C ALA A 195 -14.44 -20.18 -17.93
N SER A 196 -14.23 -19.90 -16.65
CA SER A 196 -13.01 -20.20 -15.87
C SER A 196 -13.31 -21.22 -14.78
N ASP A 197 -12.40 -22.15 -14.55
CA ASP A 197 -12.53 -23.12 -13.46
C ASP A 197 -12.32 -22.44 -12.10
N PRO A 198 -13.23 -22.56 -11.13
CA PRO A 198 -13.07 -21.93 -9.82
C PRO A 198 -11.95 -22.58 -9.02
N LEU A 199 -11.18 -21.76 -8.30
CA LEU A 199 -10.20 -22.22 -7.32
C LEU A 199 -10.89 -22.72 -6.07
N GLY A 200 -10.24 -23.62 -5.31
CA GLY A 200 -10.76 -24.08 -4.03
C GLY A 200 -10.81 -22.97 -2.97
N LEU A 201 -11.73 -23.13 -2.00
CA LEU A 201 -12.00 -22.15 -0.93
C LEU A 201 -10.74 -21.67 -0.18
N ASP A 202 -9.78 -22.58 0.07
CA ASP A 202 -8.55 -22.21 0.80
C ASP A 202 -7.68 -21.26 -0.04
N ARG A 203 -7.59 -21.50 -1.36
CA ARG A 203 -6.86 -20.57 -2.25
C ARG A 203 -7.56 -19.22 -2.37
N VAL A 204 -8.89 -19.19 -2.39
CA VAL A 204 -9.67 -17.93 -2.35
C VAL A 204 -9.43 -17.18 -1.03
N ARG A 205 -9.31 -17.87 0.10
CA ARG A 205 -8.93 -17.25 1.39
C ARG A 205 -7.53 -16.60 1.32
N ASP A 206 -6.58 -17.26 0.67
CA ASP A 206 -5.24 -16.68 0.51
C ASP A 206 -5.28 -15.43 -0.37
N LEU A 207 -6.01 -15.46 -1.49
CA LEU A 207 -6.19 -14.29 -2.36
C LEU A 207 -6.91 -13.14 -1.65
N LEU A 208 -7.91 -13.41 -0.80
CA LEU A 208 -8.56 -12.39 0.02
C LEU A 208 -7.59 -11.75 1.03
N ARG A 209 -6.64 -12.52 1.59
CA ARG A 209 -5.57 -11.96 2.44
C ARG A 209 -4.60 -11.10 1.63
N GLU A 210 -4.25 -11.52 0.42
CA GLU A 210 -3.42 -10.73 -0.50
C GLU A 210 -4.10 -9.41 -0.86
N LEU A 211 -5.40 -9.42 -1.18
CA LEU A 211 -6.20 -8.23 -1.45
C LEU A 211 -6.31 -7.29 -0.23
N SER A 212 -6.42 -7.88 0.96
CA SER A 212 -6.42 -7.11 2.21
C SER A 212 -5.05 -6.52 2.53
N PHE A 213 -3.97 -7.22 2.21
CA PHE A 213 -2.61 -6.69 2.33
C PHE A 213 -2.35 -5.51 1.38
N LEU A 214 -2.97 -5.53 0.19
CA LEU A 214 -2.91 -4.43 -0.78
C LEU A 214 -3.86 -3.28 -0.46
N GLU A 215 -4.58 -3.35 0.67
CA GLU A 215 -5.58 -2.34 1.09
C GLU A 215 -6.69 -2.10 0.05
N ILE A 216 -7.02 -3.11 -0.73
CA ILE A 216 -8.16 -3.10 -1.66
C ILE A 216 -9.42 -3.56 -0.95
N THR A 217 -9.26 -4.53 -0.03
CA THR A 217 -10.31 -5.03 0.85
C THR A 217 -9.87 -4.95 2.30
N GLU A 218 -10.82 -4.92 3.23
CA GLU A 218 -10.56 -5.12 4.65
C GLU A 218 -11.07 -6.50 5.07
N SER A 219 -10.31 -7.20 5.91
CA SER A 219 -10.64 -8.55 6.39
C SER A 219 -10.62 -8.59 7.91
N ASN A 220 -11.81 -8.69 8.52
CA ASN A 220 -11.99 -8.66 9.96
C ASN A 220 -12.41 -10.04 10.49
N LYS A 221 -11.59 -10.64 11.37
CA LYS A 221 -11.93 -11.90 12.02
C LYS A 221 -12.92 -11.68 13.15
N THR A 222 -14.07 -12.30 13.04
CA THR A 222 -15.18 -12.16 13.99
C THR A 222 -15.53 -13.51 14.60
N GLY A 223 -15.95 -13.50 15.85
CA GLY A 223 -16.39 -14.71 16.55
C GLY A 223 -15.30 -15.30 17.43
N GLY A 224 -15.67 -16.09 18.38
CA GLY A 224 -14.79 -16.68 19.38
C GLY A 224 -15.46 -16.84 20.75
N GLY A 225 -16.77 -16.65 20.82
CA GLY A 225 -17.54 -17.05 21.99
C GLY A 225 -17.62 -18.58 22.08
N ARG A 226 -17.63 -19.13 23.29
CA ARG A 226 -17.82 -20.57 23.55
C ARG A 226 -18.98 -21.12 22.71
N GLY A 227 -18.67 -21.97 21.70
CA GLY A 227 -19.67 -22.67 20.89
C GLY A 227 -20.04 -22.02 19.54
N ARG A 228 -19.46 -20.88 19.16
CA ARG A 228 -19.62 -20.26 17.82
C ARG A 228 -18.27 -20.23 17.11
N GLY A 229 -18.18 -20.86 15.93
CA GLY A 229 -16.97 -20.86 15.10
C GLY A 229 -16.54 -19.44 14.74
N SER A 230 -15.22 -19.22 14.56
CA SER A 230 -14.73 -17.94 14.05
C SER A 230 -14.93 -17.88 12.53
N TYR A 231 -15.34 -16.72 12.03
CA TYR A 231 -15.45 -16.43 10.59
C TYR A 231 -14.77 -15.10 10.27
N THR A 232 -14.44 -14.90 9.03
CA THR A 232 -13.87 -13.65 8.55
C THR A 232 -14.90 -12.91 7.71
N LEU A 233 -15.04 -11.62 7.97
CA LEU A 233 -15.83 -10.68 7.18
C LEU A 233 -14.90 -9.90 6.28
N HIS A 234 -15.35 -9.64 5.07
CA HIS A 234 -14.61 -8.92 4.03
C HIS A 234 -15.44 -7.74 3.55
N THR A 235 -14.79 -6.56 3.41
CA THR A 235 -15.38 -5.30 2.97
C THR A 235 -14.52 -4.71 1.86
N LEU A 236 -15.13 -4.07 0.86
CA LEU A 236 -14.41 -3.25 -0.11
C LEU A 236 -13.94 -1.95 0.56
N MET A 237 -12.67 -1.56 0.33
CA MET A 237 -12.14 -0.28 0.81
C MET A 237 -12.46 0.88 -0.13
N ASN A 238 -12.96 0.58 -1.33
CA ASN A 238 -13.35 1.56 -2.36
C ASN A 238 -14.79 1.31 -2.79
N SER A 239 -15.43 2.34 -3.38
CA SER A 239 -16.80 2.16 -3.82
C SER A 239 -16.94 1.05 -4.86
N PRO A 240 -18.02 0.26 -4.81
CA PRO A 240 -18.28 -0.82 -5.77
C PRO A 240 -18.19 -0.36 -7.23
N GLU A 241 -18.73 0.84 -7.53
CA GLU A 241 -18.72 1.42 -8.87
C GLU A 241 -17.28 1.69 -9.36
N ALA A 242 -16.42 2.24 -8.48
CA ALA A 242 -15.04 2.52 -8.83
C ALA A 242 -14.25 1.24 -9.13
N VAL A 243 -14.47 0.18 -8.35
CA VAL A 243 -13.83 -1.13 -8.54
C VAL A 243 -14.32 -1.76 -9.85
N PHE A 244 -15.63 -1.75 -10.09
CA PHE A 244 -16.24 -2.32 -11.29
C PHE A 244 -15.71 -1.65 -12.57
N GLU A 245 -15.77 -0.31 -12.65
CA GLU A 245 -15.29 0.45 -13.83
C GLU A 245 -13.82 0.21 -14.17
N MET A 246 -12.99 -0.16 -13.18
CA MET A 246 -11.56 -0.36 -13.36
C MET A 246 -11.18 -1.80 -13.71
N ILE A 247 -12.01 -2.79 -13.35
CA ILE A 247 -11.77 -4.20 -13.68
C ILE A 247 -12.26 -4.54 -15.07
N ASP A 248 -13.37 -3.92 -15.51
CA ASP A 248 -14.07 -4.22 -16.77
C ASP A 248 -13.43 -3.55 -18.02
N LYS A 249 -12.30 -2.84 -17.84
CA LYS A 249 -11.50 -2.21 -18.90
C LYS A 249 -10.16 -2.91 -19.10
#